data_acd8e34585a914266456a16416bab126
#
_entry.id   acd8e34585a914266456a16416bab126
#
_cell.length_a   1.000
_cell.length_b   1.000
_cell.length_c   1.000
_cell.angle_alpha   90.00
_cell.angle_beta   90.00
_cell.angle_gamma   90.00
#
_symmetry.space_group_name_H-M   'P 1'
#
loop_
_entity.id
_entity.type
_entity.pdbx_description
1 polymer ?
#
loop_
_entity_poly.entity_id
_entity_poly.type
_entity_poly.pdbx_seq_one_letter_code
_entity_poly.pdbx_strand_id
1 'polypeptide(L)'
;MGAIYDDNKALIEQRIESERENDFDTNSAYGEILDNSEQANSKNIRIEFFYSVEKKKQKLNYVVFGDDGDGMSPEILEQCLSSGFSSRYDDREGIGRFGVGMTKAFMNQCTKCEIYSKEKNKEWYFTFADISENNPDKNTIPVPIKKDPPKDLMKFTSKDKGTLVIWSDHDKLDDDIIDVIENFEIWTGRTYRKFIDRGLNIYINGNKVKTIDPSFLSLKNSRFPEDEPGELVQEIKIDWPVDKSKAKKPGETAPITIRITKSPLMYREGSGGEKSKEYSKKFTKIHQERLIDDEWQGISILRNDREVFFGIPFPWVKGMSFTSEPGSRHVGLEISFNALHDKAFTVKNIKRGAKPIVELKRSITDEVKHVWRQSIQDIKDQWKSYDAKFEQEQRESGLATGHEQGVYIANNQPKTKDKLTANANKDELIDKATEELLDEKQKAREAEWKQKWKKQPYDIIDSDWKGPEFAQIKYTVDGAIMKYNLSHPLHQTIRDIASIMDSETDPEILRKKAIKLKTLIDLILLTYCKSEKQRDPEEAVSNVEYFLEDLRSDWGKYLERYIKDDN
;
A
#
# COMPACT_ATOMS: atom_id res chain seq x y z
N MET A 1 59.18 -21.70 7.91
CA MET A 1 58.09 -22.10 6.99
C MET A 1 56.70 -22.21 7.69
N GLY A 2 56.61 -22.19 9.01
CA GLY A 2 55.32 -22.26 9.73
C GLY A 2 54.45 -21.01 9.68
N ALA A 3 55.04 -19.83 9.62
CA ALA A 3 54.29 -18.56 9.68
C ALA A 3 53.44 -18.26 8.42
N ILE A 4 53.86 -18.76 7.26
CA ILE A 4 53.13 -18.49 5.99
C ILE A 4 51.81 -19.26 5.90
N TYR A 5 51.68 -20.39 6.59
CA TYR A 5 50.43 -21.16 6.61
C TYR A 5 49.38 -20.59 7.56
N ASP A 6 49.77 -19.97 8.66
CA ASP A 6 48.86 -19.34 9.60
C ASP A 6 48.26 -18.05 9.04
N ASP A 7 49.06 -17.26 8.31
CA ASP A 7 48.61 -16.05 7.62
C ASP A 7 47.56 -16.37 6.52
N ASN A 8 47.73 -17.47 5.79
CA ASN A 8 46.77 -17.94 4.79
C ASN A 8 45.43 -18.36 5.40
N LYS A 9 45.46 -19.02 6.59
CA LYS A 9 44.24 -19.43 7.28
C LYS A 9 43.45 -18.24 7.77
N ALA A 10 44.09 -17.24 8.35
CA ALA A 10 43.44 -15.98 8.77
C ALA A 10 42.82 -15.21 7.59
N LEU A 11 43.49 -15.16 6.45
CA LEU A 11 42.97 -14.54 5.22
C LEU A 11 41.71 -15.27 4.68
N ILE A 12 41.65 -16.59 4.79
CA ILE A 12 40.50 -17.38 4.35
C ILE A 12 39.31 -17.19 5.31
N GLU A 13 39.55 -17.15 6.62
CA GLU A 13 38.51 -16.85 7.60
C GLU A 13 37.91 -15.47 7.40
N GLN A 14 38.73 -14.43 7.24
CA GLN A 14 38.30 -13.08 6.92
C GLN A 14 37.51 -13.00 5.60
N ARG A 15 37.88 -13.81 4.60
CA ARG A 15 37.15 -13.89 3.34
C ARG A 15 35.76 -14.49 3.53
N ILE A 16 35.63 -15.60 4.26
CA ILE A 16 34.32 -16.19 4.55
C ILE A 16 33.46 -15.21 5.33
N GLU A 17 34.01 -14.55 6.35
CA GLU A 17 33.30 -13.55 7.14
C GLU A 17 32.81 -12.39 6.25
N SER A 18 33.68 -11.84 5.40
CA SER A 18 33.30 -10.80 4.43
C SER A 18 32.24 -11.24 3.42
N GLU A 19 32.28 -12.51 2.97
CA GLU A 19 31.25 -13.08 2.08
C GLU A 19 29.91 -13.31 2.82
N ARG A 20 29.93 -13.52 4.14
CA ARG A 20 28.75 -13.65 4.99
C ARG A 20 28.09 -12.32 5.31
N GLU A 21 28.83 -11.21 5.31
CA GLU A 21 28.33 -9.84 5.58
C GLU A 21 27.83 -9.11 4.33
N ASN A 22 27.47 -9.87 3.30
CA ASN A 22 26.91 -9.27 2.08
C ASN A 22 25.50 -8.70 2.28
N ASP A 23 25.01 -7.91 1.30
CA ASP A 23 23.72 -7.19 1.34
C ASP A 23 22.48 -8.09 1.08
N PHE A 24 22.56 -9.42 1.12
CA PHE A 24 21.36 -10.27 0.97
C PHE A 24 20.44 -10.16 2.18
N ASP A 25 19.14 -10.03 1.93
CA ASP A 25 18.12 -10.41 2.89
C ASP A 25 17.64 -11.85 2.61
N THR A 26 16.86 -12.41 3.51
CA THR A 26 16.36 -13.79 3.41
C THR A 26 15.61 -14.04 2.11
N ASN A 27 14.72 -13.14 1.70
CA ASN A 27 13.94 -13.28 0.47
C ASN A 27 14.82 -13.30 -0.79
N SER A 28 15.76 -12.37 -0.88
CA SER A 28 16.69 -12.31 -2.03
C SER A 28 17.67 -13.46 -2.06
N ALA A 29 18.10 -13.95 -0.89
CA ALA A 29 18.97 -15.12 -0.81
C ALA A 29 18.26 -16.39 -1.30
N TYR A 30 17.05 -16.66 -0.84
CA TYR A 30 16.23 -17.78 -1.33
C TYR A 30 15.88 -17.61 -2.81
N GLY A 31 15.67 -16.37 -3.24
CA GLY A 31 15.42 -16.01 -4.64
C GLY A 31 16.53 -16.42 -5.60
N GLU A 32 17.81 -16.49 -5.17
CA GLU A 32 18.89 -16.95 -6.03
C GLU A 32 18.73 -18.44 -6.42
N ILE A 33 18.14 -19.26 -5.53
CA ILE A 33 17.83 -20.65 -5.87
C ILE A 33 16.68 -20.73 -6.87
N LEU A 34 15.64 -19.89 -6.70
CA LEU A 34 14.51 -19.83 -7.63
C LEU A 34 14.97 -19.35 -9.02
N ASP A 35 15.85 -18.34 -9.06
CA ASP A 35 16.44 -17.87 -10.32
C ASP A 35 17.22 -18.96 -11.04
N ASN A 36 18.00 -19.77 -10.31
CA ASN A 36 18.74 -20.89 -10.87
C ASN A 36 17.80 -21.99 -11.38
N SER A 37 16.73 -22.28 -10.64
CA SER A 37 15.72 -23.27 -11.03
C SER A 37 14.95 -22.83 -12.29
N GLU A 38 14.57 -21.54 -12.39
CA GLU A 38 13.92 -20.98 -13.59
C GLU A 38 14.86 -21.10 -14.80
N GLN A 39 16.12 -20.72 -14.65
CA GLN A 39 17.11 -20.82 -15.71
C GLN A 39 17.44 -22.27 -16.12
N ALA A 40 17.22 -23.24 -15.23
CA ALA A 40 17.28 -24.65 -15.54
C ALA A 40 16.03 -25.18 -16.25
N ASN A 41 15.15 -24.29 -16.75
CA ASN A 41 13.91 -24.63 -17.45
C ASN A 41 12.92 -25.44 -16.58
N SER A 42 12.92 -25.23 -15.29
CA SER A 42 11.99 -25.87 -14.36
C SER A 42 10.55 -25.45 -14.64
N LYS A 43 9.63 -26.38 -14.51
CA LYS A 43 8.19 -26.12 -14.53
C LYS A 43 7.60 -26.07 -13.14
N ASN A 44 8.21 -26.77 -12.20
CA ASN A 44 7.79 -26.83 -10.82
C ASN A 44 8.98 -26.62 -9.89
N ILE A 45 8.85 -25.65 -8.99
CA ILE A 45 9.80 -25.37 -7.92
C ILE A 45 9.05 -25.56 -6.60
N ARG A 46 9.64 -26.29 -5.65
CA ARG A 46 9.06 -26.57 -4.34
C ARG A 46 10.03 -26.18 -3.25
N ILE A 47 9.56 -25.38 -2.33
CA ILE A 47 10.30 -24.92 -1.16
C ILE A 47 9.58 -25.42 0.09
N GLU A 48 10.33 -26.07 0.98
CA GLU A 48 9.76 -26.58 2.22
C GLU A 48 10.62 -26.17 3.41
N PHE A 49 10.01 -25.54 4.39
CA PHE A 49 10.64 -25.12 5.64
C PHE A 49 10.37 -26.18 6.72
N PHE A 50 11.42 -26.85 7.18
CA PHE A 50 11.34 -27.81 8.27
C PHE A 50 11.75 -27.13 9.58
N TYR A 51 10.82 -26.94 10.48
CA TYR A 51 11.05 -26.28 11.76
C TYR A 51 10.43 -27.07 12.92
N SER A 52 10.99 -26.88 14.12
CA SER A 52 10.51 -27.44 15.38
C SER A 52 10.03 -26.33 16.30
N VAL A 53 9.10 -26.68 17.19
CA VAL A 53 8.60 -25.74 18.21
C VAL A 53 9.08 -26.21 19.58
N GLU A 54 10.03 -25.46 20.17
CA GLU A 54 10.57 -25.73 21.49
C GLU A 54 10.25 -24.59 22.45
N LYS A 55 9.57 -24.88 23.58
CA LYS A 55 9.23 -23.89 24.62
C LYS A 55 8.58 -22.60 24.08
N LYS A 56 7.69 -22.74 23.08
CA LYS A 56 7.03 -21.63 22.35
C LYS A 56 7.95 -20.81 21.42
N LYS A 57 9.19 -21.24 21.21
CA LYS A 57 10.06 -20.66 20.19
C LYS A 57 10.12 -21.61 19.00
N GLN A 58 10.01 -21.05 17.83
CA GLN A 58 10.19 -21.80 16.59
C GLN A 58 11.66 -21.77 16.22
N LYS A 59 12.18 -22.93 15.81
CA LYS A 59 13.56 -23.08 15.35
C LYS A 59 13.54 -23.69 13.97
N LEU A 60 14.09 -23.00 12.99
CA LEU A 60 14.31 -23.53 11.66
C LEU A 60 15.39 -24.61 11.70
N ASN A 61 15.05 -25.81 11.27
CA ASN A 61 16.01 -26.92 11.21
C ASN A 61 16.75 -26.89 9.86
N TYR A 62 15.99 -26.87 8.75
CA TYR A 62 16.55 -26.77 7.40
C TYR A 62 15.45 -26.32 6.41
N VAL A 63 15.88 -25.78 5.27
CA VAL A 63 15.01 -25.45 4.12
C VAL A 63 15.43 -26.31 2.95
N VAL A 64 14.44 -26.88 2.27
CA VAL A 64 14.62 -27.68 1.06
C VAL A 64 14.09 -26.92 -0.13
N PHE A 65 14.90 -26.80 -1.17
CA PHE A 65 14.51 -26.26 -2.47
C PHE A 65 14.65 -27.39 -3.50
N GLY A 66 13.56 -27.73 -4.16
CA GLY A 66 13.56 -28.77 -5.18
C GLY A 66 12.97 -28.29 -6.49
N ASP A 67 13.54 -28.68 -7.60
CA ASP A 67 13.05 -28.35 -8.93
C ASP A 67 13.07 -29.57 -9.87
N ASP A 68 12.34 -29.48 -10.97
CA ASP A 68 12.29 -30.46 -12.06
C ASP A 68 13.04 -29.99 -13.33
N GLY A 69 14.01 -29.10 -13.15
CA GLY A 69 14.81 -28.51 -14.21
C GLY A 69 15.77 -29.48 -14.89
N ASP A 70 16.66 -28.95 -15.72
CA ASP A 70 17.58 -29.79 -16.52
C ASP A 70 18.65 -30.53 -15.70
N GLY A 71 18.85 -30.11 -14.44
CA GLY A 71 19.89 -30.64 -13.58
C GLY A 71 21.30 -30.15 -13.97
N MET A 72 22.31 -30.68 -13.27
CA MET A 72 23.72 -30.33 -13.47
C MET A 72 24.53 -31.61 -13.71
N SER A 73 25.50 -31.55 -14.63
CA SER A 73 26.51 -32.57 -14.75
C SER A 73 27.47 -32.56 -13.54
N PRO A 74 28.20 -33.64 -13.25
CA PRO A 74 29.20 -33.66 -12.17
C PRO A 74 30.19 -32.50 -12.24
N GLU A 75 30.64 -32.12 -13.44
CA GLU A 75 31.59 -31.05 -13.66
C GLU A 75 31.02 -29.68 -13.30
N ILE A 76 29.73 -29.43 -13.64
CA ILE A 76 29.02 -28.20 -13.26
C ILE A 76 28.76 -28.20 -11.75
N LEU A 77 28.36 -29.33 -11.19
CA LEU A 77 28.07 -29.50 -9.78
C LEU A 77 29.30 -29.27 -8.91
N GLU A 78 30.50 -29.72 -9.34
CA GLU A 78 31.76 -29.45 -8.67
C GLU A 78 32.06 -27.95 -8.52
N GLN A 79 31.63 -27.16 -9.49
CA GLN A 79 31.95 -25.73 -9.56
C GLN A 79 30.82 -24.82 -9.07
N CYS A 80 29.61 -25.33 -8.92
CA CYS A 80 28.44 -24.52 -8.62
C CYS A 80 28.50 -23.76 -7.27
N LEU A 81 29.27 -24.29 -6.31
CA LEU A 81 29.54 -23.64 -5.02
C LEU A 81 30.85 -22.82 -5.02
N SER A 82 31.61 -22.83 -6.11
CA SER A 82 32.83 -22.04 -6.23
C SER A 82 32.53 -20.58 -6.54
N SER A 83 33.18 -19.66 -5.83
CA SER A 83 33.03 -18.23 -6.08
C SER A 83 33.55 -17.84 -7.47
N GLY A 84 32.72 -17.23 -8.28
CA GLY A 84 33.10 -16.71 -9.61
C GLY A 84 32.87 -17.67 -10.78
N PHE A 85 32.37 -18.86 -10.54
CA PHE A 85 31.99 -19.78 -11.63
C PHE A 85 30.59 -19.44 -12.16
N SER A 86 30.46 -19.22 -13.47
CA SER A 86 29.19 -19.12 -14.17
C SER A 86 29.29 -19.85 -15.51
N SER A 87 28.53 -20.91 -15.65
CA SER A 87 28.40 -21.62 -16.95
C SER A 87 27.69 -20.79 -18.02
N ARG A 88 27.13 -19.61 -17.64
CA ARG A 88 26.31 -18.74 -18.49
C ARG A 88 26.79 -17.28 -18.50
N TYR A 89 28.08 -17.04 -18.25
CA TYR A 89 28.63 -15.68 -18.15
C TYR A 89 28.38 -14.82 -19.40
N ASP A 90 28.36 -15.43 -20.59
CA ASP A 90 28.14 -14.78 -21.88
C ASP A 90 26.68 -14.78 -22.34
N ASP A 91 25.75 -15.30 -21.52
CA ASP A 91 24.33 -15.34 -21.87
C ASP A 91 23.75 -13.91 -21.85
N ARG A 92 23.26 -13.47 -23.02
CA ARG A 92 22.66 -12.13 -23.20
C ARG A 92 21.23 -12.04 -22.65
N GLU A 93 20.57 -13.18 -22.43
CA GLU A 93 19.15 -13.28 -22.11
C GLU A 93 18.88 -13.84 -20.72
N GLY A 94 19.86 -14.46 -20.06
CA GLY A 94 19.71 -15.10 -18.76
C GLY A 94 19.52 -14.16 -17.57
N ILE A 95 18.86 -14.63 -16.53
CA ILE A 95 18.69 -13.90 -15.26
C ILE A 95 20.01 -13.88 -14.49
N GLY A 96 20.78 -14.99 -14.48
CA GLY A 96 22.06 -15.14 -13.80
C GLY A 96 23.23 -14.67 -14.64
N ARG A 97 24.08 -13.77 -14.08
CA ARG A 97 25.24 -13.21 -14.79
C ARG A 97 26.58 -13.56 -14.16
N PHE A 98 26.65 -13.64 -12.83
CA PHE A 98 27.93 -13.48 -12.12
C PHE A 98 28.48 -14.76 -11.50
N GLY A 99 27.73 -15.86 -11.48
CA GLY A 99 28.16 -17.17 -10.93
C GLY A 99 28.55 -17.17 -9.44
N VAL A 100 28.14 -16.13 -8.72
CA VAL A 100 28.44 -15.97 -7.29
C VAL A 100 27.18 -15.91 -6.42
N GLY A 101 26.00 -15.90 -7.05
CA GLY A 101 24.75 -15.66 -6.36
C GLY A 101 24.44 -16.71 -5.31
N MET A 102 24.43 -17.97 -5.70
CA MET A 102 24.10 -19.08 -4.83
C MET A 102 25.09 -19.23 -3.66
N THR A 103 26.40 -19.13 -3.92
CA THR A 103 27.44 -19.25 -2.88
C THR A 103 27.32 -18.15 -1.83
N LYS A 104 27.16 -16.90 -2.26
CA LYS A 104 26.97 -15.77 -1.36
C LYS A 104 25.65 -15.83 -0.62
N ALA A 105 24.59 -16.29 -1.27
CA ALA A 105 23.27 -16.42 -0.69
C ALA A 105 23.24 -17.45 0.45
N PHE A 106 23.78 -18.66 0.24
CA PHE A 106 23.80 -19.65 1.31
C PHE A 106 24.70 -19.21 2.47
N MET A 107 25.91 -18.69 2.19
CA MET A 107 26.83 -18.21 3.22
C MET A 107 26.22 -17.08 4.07
N ASN A 108 25.39 -16.24 3.48
CA ASN A 108 24.69 -15.18 4.20
C ASN A 108 23.63 -15.74 5.18
N GLN A 109 22.95 -16.84 4.84
CA GLN A 109 21.80 -17.34 5.60
C GLN A 109 22.11 -18.50 6.55
N CYS A 110 23.05 -19.36 6.17
CA CYS A 110 23.33 -20.58 6.91
C CYS A 110 24.78 -21.03 6.76
N THR A 111 25.16 -22.06 7.50
CA THR A 111 26.54 -22.60 7.46
C THR A 111 26.67 -23.88 6.64
N LYS A 112 25.57 -24.56 6.31
CA LYS A 112 25.62 -25.81 5.53
C LYS A 112 24.69 -25.77 4.32
N CYS A 113 25.23 -26.23 3.19
CA CYS A 113 24.51 -26.37 1.92
C CYS A 113 24.82 -27.74 1.32
N GLU A 114 23.79 -28.55 1.08
CA GLU A 114 23.89 -29.82 0.38
C GLU A 114 23.16 -29.72 -0.95
N ILE A 115 23.75 -30.31 -2.01
CA ILE A 115 23.17 -30.27 -3.36
C ILE A 115 23.17 -31.65 -3.96
N TYR A 116 22.01 -32.07 -4.40
CA TYR A 116 21.80 -33.25 -5.23
C TYR A 116 21.33 -32.82 -6.59
N SER A 117 21.94 -33.29 -7.67
CA SER A 117 21.50 -32.94 -9.02
C SER A 117 21.61 -34.10 -9.98
N LYS A 118 20.69 -34.13 -10.96
CA LYS A 118 20.57 -35.18 -11.95
C LYS A 118 20.12 -34.60 -13.28
N GLU A 119 20.90 -34.85 -14.31
CA GLU A 119 20.47 -34.65 -15.69
C GLU A 119 19.57 -35.81 -16.16
N LYS A 120 18.76 -35.57 -17.17
CA LYS A 120 17.85 -36.58 -17.74
C LYS A 120 18.60 -37.82 -18.18
N ASN A 121 18.12 -39.00 -17.75
CA ASN A 121 18.70 -40.32 -18.01
C ASN A 121 20.13 -40.53 -17.45
N LYS A 122 20.52 -39.75 -16.44
CA LYS A 122 21.79 -39.90 -15.71
C LYS A 122 21.53 -40.38 -14.29
N GLU A 123 22.61 -40.50 -13.50
CA GLU A 123 22.59 -40.82 -12.08
C GLU A 123 22.49 -39.52 -11.24
N TRP A 124 22.08 -39.64 -9.98
CA TRP A 124 22.17 -38.57 -9.03
C TRP A 124 23.62 -38.38 -8.54
N TYR A 125 24.06 -37.12 -8.50
CA TYR A 125 25.32 -36.71 -7.94
C TYR A 125 25.08 -35.73 -6.78
N PHE A 126 25.97 -35.78 -5.81
CA PHE A 126 25.92 -35.04 -4.55
C PHE A 126 27.24 -34.33 -4.29
N THR A 127 27.14 -33.08 -3.84
CA THR A 127 28.22 -32.30 -3.23
C THR A 127 27.66 -31.45 -2.09
N PHE A 128 28.53 -30.87 -1.27
CA PHE A 128 28.12 -30.01 -0.18
C PHE A 128 29.19 -28.96 0.14
N ALA A 129 28.77 -27.92 0.89
CA ALA A 129 29.66 -26.98 1.57
C ALA A 129 29.25 -26.89 3.04
N ASP A 130 30.23 -26.94 3.93
CA ASP A 130 30.07 -26.74 5.37
C ASP A 130 31.12 -25.75 5.86
N ILE A 131 30.67 -24.51 6.10
CA ILE A 131 31.52 -23.38 6.55
C ILE A 131 31.43 -23.16 8.06
N SER A 132 30.88 -24.12 8.83
CA SER A 132 30.81 -24.05 10.27
C SER A 132 32.21 -23.93 10.91
N GLU A 133 32.31 -23.19 12.02
CA GLU A 133 33.58 -22.91 12.71
C GLU A 133 34.34 -24.15 13.07
N ASN A 134 33.64 -25.22 13.43
CA ASN A 134 34.23 -26.49 13.86
C ASN A 134 34.65 -27.40 12.70
N ASN A 135 34.38 -27.03 11.45
CA ASN A 135 34.79 -27.83 10.30
C ASN A 135 36.23 -27.47 9.88
N PRO A 136 37.21 -28.41 10.00
CA PRO A 136 38.58 -28.14 9.58
C PRO A 136 38.70 -27.97 8.06
N ASP A 137 37.77 -28.51 7.29
CA ASP A 137 37.76 -28.51 5.82
C ASP A 137 36.79 -27.45 5.23
N LYS A 138 36.41 -26.46 6.03
CA LYS A 138 35.40 -25.41 5.65
C LYS A 138 35.70 -24.66 4.35
N ASN A 139 36.90 -24.79 3.81
CA ASN A 139 37.32 -24.13 2.58
C ASN A 139 37.33 -25.06 1.37
N THR A 140 36.92 -26.32 1.53
CA THR A 140 36.93 -27.32 0.46
C THR A 140 35.49 -27.66 0.06
N ILE A 141 35.28 -27.81 -1.24
CA ILE A 141 34.06 -28.36 -1.81
C ILE A 141 34.45 -29.78 -2.30
N PRO A 142 33.81 -30.84 -1.78
CA PRO A 142 34.11 -32.18 -2.19
C PRO A 142 33.78 -32.43 -3.67
N VAL A 143 34.61 -33.23 -4.33
CA VAL A 143 34.29 -33.74 -5.68
C VAL A 143 32.93 -34.46 -5.63
N PRO A 144 32.03 -34.20 -6.57
CA PRO A 144 30.71 -34.83 -6.58
C PRO A 144 30.78 -36.37 -6.62
N ILE A 145 30.01 -37.00 -5.76
CA ILE A 145 29.88 -38.45 -5.70
C ILE A 145 28.51 -38.93 -6.12
N LYS A 146 28.39 -40.14 -6.64
CA LYS A 146 27.08 -40.75 -6.92
C LYS A 146 26.36 -41.02 -5.60
N LYS A 147 25.22 -40.36 -5.41
CA LYS A 147 24.39 -40.49 -4.21
C LYS A 147 22.97 -40.02 -4.50
N ASP A 148 21.99 -40.87 -4.22
CA ASP A 148 20.59 -40.49 -4.31
C ASP A 148 20.20 -39.53 -3.18
N PRO A 149 19.26 -38.55 -3.43
CA PRO A 149 18.64 -37.76 -2.39
C PRO A 149 17.95 -38.62 -1.33
N PRO A 150 17.78 -38.10 -0.09
CA PRO A 150 16.95 -38.77 0.93
C PRO A 150 15.56 -39.08 0.38
N LYS A 151 15.06 -40.30 0.66
CA LYS A 151 13.79 -40.82 0.09
C LYS A 151 12.59 -39.93 0.38
N ASP A 152 12.53 -39.35 1.55
CA ASP A 152 11.48 -38.43 2.01
C ASP A 152 11.53 -37.06 1.33
N LEU A 153 12.71 -36.68 0.80
CA LEU A 153 12.90 -35.40 0.08
C LEU A 153 12.75 -35.51 -1.44
N MET A 154 12.78 -36.75 -1.98
CA MET A 154 12.58 -36.99 -3.42
C MET A 154 11.25 -36.44 -3.98
N LYS A 155 10.26 -36.26 -3.12
CA LYS A 155 8.95 -35.67 -3.51
C LYS A 155 9.04 -34.21 -3.93
N PHE A 156 10.11 -33.49 -3.57
CA PHE A 156 10.30 -32.08 -3.91
C PHE A 156 10.93 -31.86 -5.28
N THR A 157 11.46 -32.89 -5.90
CA THR A 157 12.06 -32.86 -7.24
C THR A 157 11.41 -33.90 -8.16
N SER A 158 11.92 -34.10 -9.38
CA SER A 158 11.45 -35.12 -10.31
C SER A 158 12.35 -36.37 -10.20
N LYS A 159 11.79 -37.55 -10.48
CA LYS A 159 12.56 -38.82 -10.57
C LYS A 159 13.52 -38.87 -11.75
N ASP A 160 13.18 -38.12 -12.83
CA ASP A 160 13.91 -38.23 -14.08
C ASP A 160 15.08 -37.26 -14.19
N LYS A 161 14.92 -36.03 -13.67
CA LYS A 161 15.91 -34.96 -13.69
C LYS A 161 15.55 -33.90 -12.65
N GLY A 162 16.48 -33.01 -12.32
CA GLY A 162 16.26 -31.86 -11.45
C GLY A 162 17.35 -31.65 -10.42
N THR A 163 17.12 -30.70 -9.56
CA THR A 163 18.04 -30.34 -8.47
C THR A 163 17.31 -30.27 -7.14
N LEU A 164 17.98 -30.69 -6.08
CA LEU A 164 17.56 -30.56 -4.70
C LEU A 164 18.67 -29.88 -3.91
N VAL A 165 18.36 -28.73 -3.31
CA VAL A 165 19.27 -27.96 -2.46
C VAL A 165 18.72 -27.97 -1.04
N ILE A 166 19.56 -28.23 -0.06
CA ILE A 166 19.20 -28.25 1.36
C ILE A 166 20.12 -27.27 2.09
N TRP A 167 19.51 -26.27 2.74
CA TRP A 167 20.21 -25.33 3.60
C TRP A 167 19.89 -25.63 5.06
N SER A 168 20.90 -25.82 5.86
CA SER A 168 20.77 -26.13 7.29
C SER A 168 21.72 -25.30 8.15
N ASP A 169 21.47 -25.31 9.45
CA ASP A 169 22.21 -24.51 10.42
C ASP A 169 22.12 -22.99 10.09
N HIS A 170 20.86 -22.49 9.95
CA HIS A 170 20.57 -21.09 9.78
C HIS A 170 20.92 -20.31 11.04
N ASP A 171 21.71 -19.25 10.92
CA ASP A 171 22.23 -18.45 12.02
C ASP A 171 21.97 -16.93 11.90
N LYS A 172 21.23 -16.52 10.86
CA LYS A 172 20.88 -15.10 10.61
C LYS A 172 19.37 -14.84 10.45
N LEU A 173 18.52 -15.73 10.96
CA LEU A 173 17.09 -15.51 11.00
C LEU A 173 16.72 -14.86 12.33
N ASP A 174 16.37 -13.59 12.28
CA ASP A 174 15.93 -12.79 13.45
C ASP A 174 14.41 -12.80 13.64
N ASP A 175 13.65 -13.11 12.59
CA ASP A 175 12.19 -13.10 12.58
C ASP A 175 11.57 -14.47 12.94
N ASP A 176 10.29 -14.45 13.33
CA ASP A 176 9.49 -15.67 13.50
C ASP A 176 9.41 -16.43 12.16
N ILE A 177 9.52 -17.75 12.19
CA ILE A 177 9.52 -18.58 10.97
C ILE A 177 8.22 -18.45 10.17
N ILE A 178 7.09 -18.26 10.83
CA ILE A 178 5.81 -18.08 10.14
C ILE A 178 5.84 -16.78 9.35
N ASP A 179 6.33 -15.69 9.96
CA ASP A 179 6.46 -14.39 9.31
C ASP A 179 7.44 -14.46 8.12
N VAL A 180 8.56 -15.17 8.29
CA VAL A 180 9.52 -15.42 7.19
C VAL A 180 8.86 -16.13 6.02
N ILE A 181 8.09 -17.19 6.27
CA ILE A 181 7.39 -17.97 5.24
C ILE A 181 6.36 -17.11 4.52
N GLU A 182 5.54 -16.36 5.26
CA GLU A 182 4.49 -15.49 4.70
C GLU A 182 5.10 -14.36 3.86
N ASN A 183 6.11 -13.68 4.38
CA ASN A 183 6.84 -12.63 3.67
C ASN A 183 7.51 -13.16 2.39
N PHE A 184 8.09 -14.37 2.46
CA PHE A 184 8.70 -14.99 1.29
C PHE A 184 7.67 -15.40 0.23
N GLU A 185 6.49 -15.88 0.64
CA GLU A 185 5.39 -16.20 -0.28
C GLU A 185 4.91 -14.93 -1.03
N ILE A 186 4.67 -13.84 -0.30
CA ILE A 186 4.27 -12.55 -0.85
C ILE A 186 5.34 -12.01 -1.82
N TRP A 187 6.60 -12.00 -1.38
CA TRP A 187 7.73 -11.54 -2.19
C TRP A 187 7.89 -12.38 -3.47
N THR A 188 7.77 -13.70 -3.37
CA THR A 188 7.86 -14.63 -4.50
C THR A 188 6.72 -14.39 -5.49
N GLY A 189 5.49 -14.25 -4.99
CA GLY A 189 4.31 -13.98 -5.82
C GLY A 189 4.41 -12.69 -6.62
N ARG A 190 5.08 -11.66 -6.07
CA ARG A 190 5.35 -10.40 -6.77
C ARG A 190 6.55 -10.52 -7.71
N THR A 191 7.67 -11.02 -7.22
CA THR A 191 8.95 -11.06 -7.95
C THR A 191 8.88 -11.93 -9.20
N TYR A 192 8.21 -13.07 -9.09
CA TYR A 192 8.11 -14.07 -10.17
C TYR A 192 6.76 -14.05 -10.90
N ARG A 193 5.91 -13.02 -10.71
CA ARG A 193 4.56 -12.95 -11.29
C ARG A 193 4.51 -13.24 -12.80
N LYS A 194 5.44 -12.68 -13.56
CA LYS A 194 5.49 -12.86 -15.02
C LYS A 194 5.83 -14.31 -15.42
N PHE A 195 6.66 -15.00 -14.65
CA PHE A 195 6.99 -16.42 -14.87
C PHE A 195 5.83 -17.33 -14.47
N ILE A 196 5.19 -17.06 -13.33
CA ILE A 196 4.01 -17.80 -12.87
C ILE A 196 2.87 -17.66 -13.89
N ASP A 197 2.64 -16.48 -14.45
CA ASP A 197 1.63 -16.27 -15.48
C ASP A 197 1.94 -16.98 -16.80
N ARG A 198 3.22 -17.24 -17.09
CA ARG A 198 3.66 -18.07 -18.21
C ARG A 198 3.64 -19.57 -17.95
N GLY A 199 3.35 -19.99 -16.71
CA GLY A 199 3.16 -21.40 -16.37
C GLY A 199 4.18 -22.00 -15.44
N LEU A 200 5.13 -21.23 -14.88
CA LEU A 200 5.98 -21.68 -13.79
C LEU A 200 5.12 -21.89 -12.53
N ASN A 201 5.22 -23.07 -11.91
CA ASN A 201 4.55 -23.35 -10.65
C ASN A 201 5.56 -23.29 -9.51
N ILE A 202 5.31 -22.45 -8.53
CA ILE A 202 6.12 -22.36 -7.31
C ILE A 202 5.23 -22.77 -6.14
N TYR A 203 5.76 -23.63 -5.27
CA TYR A 203 5.06 -24.10 -4.07
C TYR A 203 5.93 -23.80 -2.85
N ILE A 204 5.34 -23.26 -1.80
CA ILE A 204 5.96 -23.00 -0.50
C ILE A 204 5.13 -23.74 0.55
N ASN A 205 5.76 -24.65 1.30
CA ASN A 205 5.11 -25.53 2.27
C ASN A 205 3.85 -26.21 1.70
N GLY A 206 3.94 -26.70 0.45
CA GLY A 206 2.85 -27.35 -0.28
C GLY A 206 1.82 -26.41 -0.88
N ASN A 207 1.79 -25.14 -0.51
CA ASN A 207 0.85 -24.14 -1.05
C ASN A 207 1.37 -23.55 -2.36
N LYS A 208 0.51 -23.51 -3.38
CA LYS A 208 0.87 -22.89 -4.66
C LYS A 208 0.89 -21.37 -4.51
N VAL A 209 2.03 -20.76 -4.81
CA VAL A 209 2.21 -19.31 -4.77
C VAL A 209 1.29 -18.64 -5.80
N LYS A 210 0.60 -17.60 -5.35
CA LYS A 210 -0.27 -16.76 -6.15
C LYS A 210 0.44 -15.44 -6.50
N THR A 211 0.12 -14.90 -7.67
CA THR A 211 0.74 -13.65 -8.12
C THR A 211 0.18 -12.44 -7.37
N ILE A 212 1.05 -11.47 -7.19
CA ILE A 212 0.72 -10.11 -6.75
C ILE A 212 1.28 -9.16 -7.81
N ASP A 213 0.40 -8.57 -8.61
CA ASP A 213 0.80 -7.66 -9.68
C ASP A 213 0.60 -6.20 -9.26
N PRO A 214 1.68 -5.43 -8.96
CA PRO A 214 1.57 -4.02 -8.60
C PRO A 214 1.05 -3.13 -9.73
N SER A 215 1.03 -3.64 -10.97
CA SER A 215 0.40 -2.96 -12.11
C SER A 215 -1.10 -3.22 -12.20
N PHE A 216 -1.62 -4.19 -11.45
CA PHE A 216 -3.02 -4.67 -11.46
C PHE A 216 -3.53 -5.13 -12.83
N LEU A 217 -2.65 -5.42 -13.79
CA LEU A 217 -3.06 -5.79 -15.16
C LEU A 217 -3.34 -7.28 -15.32
N SER A 218 -2.72 -8.15 -14.52
CA SER A 218 -2.88 -9.60 -14.62
C SER A 218 -3.57 -10.18 -13.39
N LEU A 219 -4.70 -10.87 -13.63
CA LEU A 219 -5.45 -11.60 -12.60
C LEU A 219 -5.37 -13.12 -12.77
N LYS A 220 -4.65 -13.61 -13.80
CA LYS A 220 -4.65 -15.03 -14.19
C LYS A 220 -4.32 -16.00 -13.06
N ASN A 221 -3.35 -15.67 -12.23
CA ASN A 221 -2.92 -16.46 -11.08
C ASN A 221 -2.93 -15.63 -9.79
N SER A 222 -3.72 -14.55 -9.76
CA SER A 222 -3.77 -13.58 -8.69
C SER A 222 -4.11 -14.21 -7.34
N ARG A 223 -3.54 -13.64 -6.28
CA ARG A 223 -3.96 -13.88 -4.89
C ARG A 223 -5.42 -13.43 -4.67
N PHE A 224 -5.90 -12.49 -5.47
CA PHE A 224 -7.24 -11.92 -5.42
C PHE A 224 -7.96 -12.10 -6.76
N PRO A 225 -8.38 -13.32 -7.12
CA PRO A 225 -8.97 -13.62 -8.43
C PRO A 225 -10.36 -13.01 -8.60
N GLU A 226 -10.99 -12.58 -7.53
CA GLU A 226 -12.30 -11.90 -7.50
C GLU A 226 -12.24 -10.41 -7.85
N ASP A 227 -11.03 -9.84 -7.90
CA ASP A 227 -10.86 -8.42 -8.18
C ASP A 227 -11.02 -8.13 -9.67
N GLU A 228 -11.36 -6.89 -10.00
CA GLU A 228 -11.33 -6.39 -11.36
C GLU A 228 -9.89 -6.03 -11.76
N PRO A 229 -9.51 -6.12 -13.05
CA PRO A 229 -8.21 -5.67 -13.50
C PRO A 229 -8.10 -4.14 -13.42
N GLY A 230 -6.87 -3.67 -13.24
CA GLY A 230 -6.55 -2.26 -13.39
C GLY A 230 -6.59 -1.80 -14.84
N GLU A 231 -6.37 -0.52 -15.04
CA GLU A 231 -6.37 0.15 -16.34
C GLU A 231 -4.94 0.40 -16.82
N LEU A 232 -4.59 -0.06 -18.02
CA LEU A 232 -3.37 0.38 -18.69
C LEU A 232 -3.62 1.77 -19.29
N VAL A 233 -3.01 2.79 -18.67
CA VAL A 233 -3.14 4.18 -19.16
C VAL A 233 -2.30 4.38 -20.40
N GLN A 234 -1.02 3.98 -20.34
CA GLN A 234 -0.10 4.13 -21.48
C GLN A 234 1.04 3.12 -21.39
N GLU A 235 1.48 2.63 -22.56
CA GLU A 235 2.74 1.93 -22.75
C GLU A 235 3.67 2.80 -23.59
N ILE A 236 4.89 3.03 -23.07
CA ILE A 236 5.94 3.84 -23.70
C ILE A 236 7.15 2.94 -23.95
N LYS A 237 7.78 3.06 -25.11
CA LYS A 237 9.03 2.36 -25.43
C LYS A 237 10.11 3.38 -25.69
N ILE A 238 11.22 3.27 -24.96
CA ILE A 238 12.42 4.08 -25.12
C ILE A 238 13.51 3.19 -25.71
N ASP A 239 13.97 3.50 -26.91
CA ASP A 239 15.12 2.84 -27.48
C ASP A 239 16.42 3.37 -26.84
N TRP A 240 17.05 2.54 -26.00
CA TRP A 240 18.23 2.91 -25.23
C TRP A 240 19.47 2.17 -25.73
N PRO A 241 20.67 2.81 -25.72
CA PRO A 241 21.89 2.17 -26.13
C PRO A 241 22.21 0.89 -25.33
N VAL A 242 22.54 -0.18 -26.03
CA VAL A 242 23.01 -1.43 -25.43
C VAL A 242 24.36 -1.24 -24.77
N ASP A 243 24.61 -1.90 -23.64
CA ASP A 243 25.90 -1.89 -22.96
C ASP A 243 27.04 -2.28 -23.92
N LYS A 244 28.08 -1.47 -24.01
CA LYS A 244 29.18 -1.66 -24.97
C LYS A 244 29.78 -3.07 -24.98
N SER A 245 29.85 -3.73 -23.81
CA SER A 245 30.34 -5.11 -23.67
C SER A 245 29.40 -6.17 -24.26
N LYS A 246 28.14 -5.81 -24.55
CA LYS A 246 27.08 -6.71 -25.04
C LYS A 246 26.59 -6.34 -26.44
N ALA A 247 26.95 -5.19 -26.95
CA ALA A 247 26.54 -4.73 -28.26
C ALA A 247 27.19 -5.58 -29.39
N LYS A 248 26.39 -6.00 -30.36
CA LYS A 248 26.85 -6.74 -31.57
C LYS A 248 27.38 -5.80 -32.64
N LYS A 249 26.93 -4.54 -32.63
CA LYS A 249 27.35 -3.50 -33.59
C LYS A 249 27.42 -2.14 -32.90
N PRO A 250 28.26 -1.20 -33.37
CA PRO A 250 28.27 0.15 -32.84
C PRO A 250 26.88 0.82 -32.96
N GLY A 251 26.45 1.49 -31.86
CA GLY A 251 25.16 2.20 -31.81
C GLY A 251 23.93 1.30 -31.71
N GLU A 252 24.09 0.02 -31.36
CA GLU A 252 22.97 -0.89 -31.12
C GLU A 252 22.10 -0.35 -29.97
N THR A 253 20.79 -0.29 -30.20
CA THR A 253 19.77 0.05 -29.18
C THR A 253 18.84 -1.13 -28.95
N ALA A 254 18.21 -1.15 -27.78
CA ALA A 254 17.14 -2.08 -27.46
C ALA A 254 16.05 -1.37 -26.65
N PRO A 255 14.79 -1.82 -26.69
CA PRO A 255 13.71 -1.14 -26.03
C PRO A 255 13.73 -1.33 -24.49
N ILE A 256 13.43 -0.25 -23.78
CA ILE A 256 12.99 -0.23 -22.39
C ILE A 256 11.50 0.08 -22.43
N THR A 257 10.68 -0.80 -21.89
CA THR A 257 9.22 -0.65 -21.88
C THR A 257 8.76 -0.09 -20.54
N ILE A 258 7.94 0.95 -20.59
CA ILE A 258 7.36 1.60 -19.40
C ILE A 258 5.84 1.50 -19.51
N ARG A 259 5.19 1.00 -18.47
CA ARG A 259 3.73 0.96 -18.36
C ARG A 259 3.28 1.82 -17.22
N ILE A 260 2.34 2.71 -17.48
CA ILE A 260 1.63 3.52 -16.49
C ILE A 260 0.23 2.94 -16.35
N THR A 261 -0.17 2.60 -15.14
CA THR A 261 -1.43 1.94 -14.86
C THR A 261 -2.20 2.67 -13.77
N LYS A 262 -3.51 2.45 -13.71
CA LYS A 262 -4.34 2.81 -12.57
C LYS A 262 -4.84 1.53 -11.89
N SER A 263 -4.92 1.51 -10.58
CA SER A 263 -5.52 0.40 -9.82
C SER A 263 -6.97 0.16 -10.24
N PRO A 264 -7.55 -1.01 -9.94
CA PRO A 264 -8.97 -1.27 -10.18
C PRO A 264 -9.87 -0.17 -9.64
N LEU A 265 -11.00 0.06 -10.30
CA LEU A 265 -11.97 1.09 -9.90
C LEU A 265 -12.45 0.86 -8.46
N MET A 266 -12.73 -0.41 -8.11
CA MET A 266 -13.17 -0.81 -6.77
C MET A 266 -12.18 -0.44 -5.65
N TYR A 267 -10.89 -0.22 -5.95
CA TYR A 267 -9.91 0.24 -4.96
C TYR A 267 -9.88 1.76 -4.82
N ARG A 268 -10.33 2.46 -5.86
CA ARG A 268 -10.36 3.92 -5.93
C ARG A 268 -11.67 4.50 -5.41
N GLU A 269 -12.77 3.75 -5.51
CA GLU A 269 -14.07 4.14 -5.01
C GLU A 269 -13.99 4.37 -3.50
N GLY A 270 -14.24 5.56 -3.02
CA GLY A 270 -14.28 5.90 -1.62
C GLY A 270 -13.00 6.41 -0.98
N SER A 271 -11.88 6.45 -1.69
CA SER A 271 -10.67 7.11 -1.15
C SER A 271 -10.83 8.62 -0.97
N GLY A 272 -11.88 9.23 -1.54
CA GLY A 272 -12.21 10.65 -1.41
C GLY A 272 -13.50 10.95 -0.66
N GLY A 273 -14.36 9.95 -0.45
CA GLY A 273 -15.70 10.11 0.12
C GLY A 273 -15.86 9.51 1.50
N GLU A 274 -15.14 9.98 2.51
CA GLU A 274 -15.17 9.49 3.90
C GLU A 274 -16.52 9.68 4.63
N LYS A 275 -17.66 9.55 3.97
CA LYS A 275 -18.93 9.88 4.62
C LYS A 275 -19.60 8.71 5.35
N SER A 276 -19.09 7.46 5.25
CA SER A 276 -19.56 6.37 6.09
C SER A 276 -18.42 5.60 6.78
N LYS A 277 -18.56 5.32 8.08
CA LYS A 277 -17.62 4.49 8.84
C LYS A 277 -17.51 3.06 8.29
N GLU A 278 -18.55 2.56 7.65
CA GLU A 278 -18.61 1.23 7.06
C GLU A 278 -17.82 1.17 5.76
N TYR A 279 -17.93 2.20 4.95
CA TYR A 279 -17.19 2.39 3.72
C TYR A 279 -15.69 2.51 4.01
N SER A 280 -15.30 3.36 4.96
CA SER A 280 -13.91 3.51 5.42
C SER A 280 -13.30 2.18 5.90
N LYS A 281 -14.03 1.36 6.69
CA LYS A 281 -13.56 0.05 7.15
C LYS A 281 -13.32 -0.92 5.99
N LYS A 282 -14.23 -0.98 5.01
CA LYS A 282 -14.10 -1.84 3.83
C LYS A 282 -12.87 -1.46 3.01
N PHE A 283 -12.62 -0.16 2.80
CA PHE A 283 -11.46 0.33 2.06
C PHE A 283 -10.15 0.07 2.78
N THR A 284 -10.07 0.35 4.08
CA THR A 284 -8.88 0.05 4.88
C THR A 284 -8.50 -1.42 4.76
N LYS A 285 -9.48 -2.32 4.86
CA LYS A 285 -9.25 -3.75 4.71
C LYS A 285 -8.75 -4.11 3.30
N ILE A 286 -9.40 -3.61 2.25
CA ILE A 286 -8.96 -3.82 0.86
C ILE A 286 -7.54 -3.32 0.65
N HIS A 287 -7.21 -2.12 1.12
CA HIS A 287 -5.88 -1.55 0.96
C HIS A 287 -4.82 -2.36 1.68
N GLN A 288 -5.07 -2.78 2.93
CA GLN A 288 -4.16 -3.63 3.70
C GLN A 288 -3.94 -4.99 3.04
N GLU A 289 -5.01 -5.66 2.62
CA GLU A 289 -4.92 -6.99 2.02
C GLU A 289 -4.26 -6.98 0.63
N ARG A 290 -4.42 -5.90 -0.15
CA ARG A 290 -3.88 -5.76 -1.50
C ARG A 290 -2.56 -5.01 -1.55
N LEU A 291 -1.99 -4.71 -0.40
CA LEU A 291 -0.68 -4.08 -0.32
C LEU A 291 -0.62 -2.71 -1.04
N ILE A 292 -1.69 -1.91 -0.89
CA ILE A 292 -1.77 -0.56 -1.51
C ILE A 292 -1.29 0.53 -0.53
N ASP A 293 -0.91 0.15 0.69
CA ASP A 293 -0.38 1.07 1.70
C ASP A 293 1.08 1.47 1.42
N ASP A 294 1.62 2.40 2.20
CA ASP A 294 2.87 3.13 1.96
C ASP A 294 4.08 2.26 1.58
N GLU A 295 4.18 1.05 2.09
CA GLU A 295 5.28 0.12 1.80
C GLU A 295 5.21 -0.48 0.39
N TRP A 296 4.04 -0.43 -0.25
CA TRP A 296 3.75 -1.11 -1.52
C TRP A 296 3.43 -0.17 -2.66
N GLN A 297 3.66 1.13 -2.47
CA GLN A 297 3.55 2.13 -3.51
C GLN A 297 4.89 2.28 -4.24
N GLY A 298 4.84 2.60 -5.50
CA GLY A 298 6.05 2.99 -6.21
C GLY A 298 6.22 2.35 -7.58
N ILE A 299 7.48 2.19 -7.92
CA ILE A 299 7.91 1.69 -9.22
C ILE A 299 8.28 0.22 -9.10
N SER A 300 7.76 -0.60 -10.01
CA SER A 300 8.22 -1.96 -10.24
C SER A 300 9.23 -1.96 -11.39
N ILE A 301 10.45 -2.43 -11.15
CA ILE A 301 11.48 -2.55 -12.18
C ILE A 301 11.75 -4.03 -12.45
N LEU A 302 11.53 -4.45 -13.69
CA LEU A 302 11.69 -5.82 -14.16
C LEU A 302 12.93 -5.93 -15.06
N ARG A 303 13.80 -6.89 -14.74
CA ARG A 303 14.90 -7.31 -15.60
C ARG A 303 14.64 -8.72 -16.12
N ASN A 304 14.50 -8.87 -17.43
CA ASN A 304 14.09 -10.14 -18.05
C ASN A 304 12.88 -10.76 -17.33
N ASP A 305 11.84 -9.95 -17.07
CA ASP A 305 10.59 -10.32 -16.40
C ASP A 305 10.69 -10.68 -14.90
N ARG A 306 11.89 -10.68 -14.32
CA ARG A 306 12.11 -10.79 -12.88
C ARG A 306 12.11 -9.39 -12.24
N GLU A 307 11.34 -9.19 -11.20
CA GLU A 307 11.38 -7.92 -10.46
C GLU A 307 12.69 -7.81 -9.67
N VAL A 308 13.44 -6.77 -9.96
CA VAL A 308 14.73 -6.46 -9.33
C VAL A 308 14.66 -5.26 -8.40
N PHE A 309 13.57 -4.50 -8.46
CA PHE A 309 13.27 -3.40 -7.54
C PHE A 309 11.77 -3.19 -7.49
N PHE A 310 11.28 -2.94 -6.28
CA PHE A 310 9.94 -2.44 -6.02
C PHE A 310 9.97 -1.46 -4.85
N GLY A 311 9.18 -0.42 -4.94
CA GLY A 311 9.01 0.57 -3.87
C GLY A 311 9.13 2.00 -4.34
N ILE A 312 9.11 2.92 -3.38
CA ILE A 312 9.26 4.35 -3.64
C ILE A 312 10.73 4.62 -3.97
N PRO A 313 11.06 5.02 -5.19
CA PRO A 313 12.42 5.39 -5.49
C PRO A 313 12.75 6.68 -4.73
N PHE A 314 13.92 6.74 -4.14
CA PHE A 314 14.50 7.98 -3.62
C PHE A 314 14.32 9.09 -4.67
N PRO A 315 14.14 10.38 -4.31
CA PRO A 315 13.49 11.41 -5.14
C PRO A 315 13.95 11.34 -6.61
N TRP A 316 13.21 10.51 -7.34
CA TRP A 316 13.56 10.13 -8.70
C TRP A 316 13.37 11.28 -9.62
N VAL A 317 12.35 12.05 -9.30
CA VAL A 317 11.88 13.09 -10.19
C VAL A 317 11.37 14.26 -9.38
N LYS A 318 11.96 15.41 -9.58
CA LYS A 318 11.43 16.66 -9.06
C LYS A 318 10.02 16.86 -9.64
N GLY A 319 9.00 16.75 -8.80
CA GLY A 319 7.60 16.94 -9.17
C GLY A 319 6.81 15.67 -9.54
N MET A 320 7.35 14.47 -9.31
CA MET A 320 6.56 13.24 -9.15
C MET A 320 6.63 12.85 -7.68
N SER A 321 5.52 12.91 -6.98
CA SER A 321 5.41 12.41 -5.62
C SER A 321 4.62 11.11 -5.64
N PHE A 322 5.14 10.10 -4.95
CA PHE A 322 4.45 8.82 -4.76
C PHE A 322 3.67 8.80 -3.45
N THR A 323 3.93 9.72 -2.52
CA THR A 323 3.36 9.70 -1.17
C THR A 323 2.61 10.96 -0.79
N SER A 324 2.91 12.12 -1.38
CA SER A 324 2.36 13.41 -0.94
C SER A 324 1.00 13.74 -1.57
N GLU A 325 0.58 13.02 -2.60
CA GLU A 325 -0.70 13.26 -3.26
C GLU A 325 -1.65 12.06 -3.05
N PRO A 326 -2.87 12.27 -2.54
CA PRO A 326 -3.79 11.16 -2.23
C PRO A 326 -4.07 10.21 -3.39
N GLY A 327 -4.08 10.71 -4.63
CA GLY A 327 -4.31 9.88 -5.82
C GLY A 327 -3.11 9.05 -6.27
N SER A 328 -1.90 9.35 -5.80
CA SER A 328 -0.66 8.73 -6.30
C SER A 328 -0.57 7.23 -5.99
N ARG A 329 -1.13 6.77 -4.88
CA ARG A 329 -1.18 5.34 -4.49
C ARG A 329 -1.89 4.44 -5.50
N HIS A 330 -2.76 5.02 -6.31
CA HIS A 330 -3.56 4.31 -7.31
C HIS A 330 -2.96 4.35 -8.71
N VAL A 331 -1.79 4.96 -8.88
CA VAL A 331 -1.06 4.99 -10.15
C VAL A 331 0.16 4.10 -10.04
N GLY A 332 0.22 3.04 -10.85
CA GLY A 332 1.35 2.13 -10.95
C GLY A 332 2.33 2.53 -12.05
N LEU A 333 3.61 2.22 -11.84
CA LEU A 333 4.66 2.39 -12.84
C LEU A 333 5.51 1.13 -12.92
N GLU A 334 5.43 0.41 -14.04
CA GLU A 334 6.26 -0.76 -14.33
C GLU A 334 7.28 -0.41 -15.41
N ILE A 335 8.58 -0.64 -15.14
CA ILE A 335 9.68 -0.45 -16.08
C ILE A 335 10.30 -1.81 -16.37
N SER A 336 10.26 -2.25 -17.62
CA SER A 336 10.82 -3.54 -18.05
C SER A 336 12.01 -3.34 -18.99
N PHE A 337 13.12 -4.00 -18.71
CA PHE A 337 14.31 -4.01 -19.54
C PHE A 337 14.95 -5.41 -19.56
N ASN A 338 15.82 -5.64 -20.52
CA ASN A 338 16.59 -6.87 -20.63
C ASN A 338 18.05 -6.71 -20.16
N ALA A 339 18.76 -7.81 -20.03
CA ALA A 339 20.15 -7.84 -19.58
C ALA A 339 21.10 -6.92 -20.36
N LEU A 340 20.71 -6.45 -21.56
CA LEU A 340 21.51 -5.56 -22.41
C LEU A 340 21.71 -4.17 -21.80
N HIS A 341 20.88 -3.80 -20.80
CA HIS A 341 20.90 -2.50 -20.13
C HIS A 341 21.33 -2.58 -18.65
N ASP A 342 22.02 -3.64 -18.24
CA ASP A 342 22.42 -3.83 -16.84
C ASP A 342 23.22 -2.63 -16.28
N LYS A 343 24.10 -2.03 -17.08
CA LYS A 343 24.88 -0.84 -16.67
C LYS A 343 24.01 0.40 -16.58
N ALA A 344 23.05 0.56 -17.50
CA ALA A 344 22.13 1.68 -17.49
C ALA A 344 21.23 1.70 -16.25
N PHE A 345 20.92 0.52 -15.71
CA PHE A 345 20.17 0.36 -14.45
C PHE A 345 21.06 0.07 -13.23
N THR A 346 22.40 0.15 -13.37
CA THR A 346 23.35 -0.14 -12.28
C THR A 346 22.97 -1.41 -11.49
N VAL A 347 22.61 -2.48 -12.23
CA VAL A 347 22.19 -3.74 -11.61
C VAL A 347 23.34 -4.35 -10.83
N LYS A 348 23.14 -4.55 -9.52
CA LYS A 348 24.09 -5.20 -8.63
C LYS A 348 24.10 -6.72 -8.81
N ASN A 349 25.17 -7.36 -8.36
CA ASN A 349 25.33 -8.84 -8.41
C ASN A 349 24.21 -9.59 -7.67
N ILE A 350 23.67 -8.99 -6.62
CA ILE A 350 22.57 -9.55 -5.81
C ILE A 350 21.18 -9.27 -6.42
N LYS A 351 21.10 -8.75 -7.63
CA LYS A 351 19.84 -8.44 -8.36
C LYS A 351 18.83 -7.64 -7.53
N ARG A 352 19.30 -6.81 -6.61
CA ARG A 352 18.51 -5.95 -5.74
C ARG A 352 18.90 -4.49 -5.96
N GLY A 353 17.88 -3.62 -6.07
CA GLY A 353 18.11 -2.20 -6.11
C GLY A 353 18.56 -1.68 -7.46
N ALA A 354 17.95 -2.09 -8.56
CA ALA A 354 18.17 -1.49 -9.87
C ALA A 354 17.92 0.03 -9.81
N LYS A 355 18.93 0.82 -10.18
CA LYS A 355 18.86 2.27 -10.16
C LYS A 355 19.33 2.81 -11.53
N PRO A 356 18.43 3.45 -12.30
CA PRO A 356 18.83 4.00 -13.59
C PRO A 356 19.87 5.12 -13.42
N ILE A 357 20.81 5.19 -14.36
CA ILE A 357 21.77 6.31 -14.45
C ILE A 357 21.04 7.63 -14.68
N VAL A 358 21.72 8.75 -14.46
CA VAL A 358 21.11 10.09 -14.50
C VAL A 358 20.45 10.40 -15.84
N GLU A 359 21.10 10.06 -16.94
CA GLU A 359 20.61 10.29 -18.30
C GLU A 359 19.34 9.50 -18.60
N LEU A 360 19.35 8.21 -18.29
CA LEU A 360 18.16 7.34 -18.47
C LEU A 360 17.01 7.81 -17.59
N LYS A 361 17.31 8.20 -16.36
CA LYS A 361 16.32 8.72 -15.43
C LYS A 361 15.64 9.99 -15.95
N ARG A 362 16.40 10.91 -16.57
CA ARG A 362 15.81 12.10 -17.21
C ARG A 362 14.90 11.71 -18.37
N SER A 363 15.37 10.82 -19.26
CA SER A 363 14.57 10.34 -20.39
C SER A 363 13.26 9.69 -19.94
N ILE A 364 13.30 8.79 -18.95
CA ILE A 364 12.10 8.19 -18.37
C ILE A 364 11.16 9.25 -17.79
N THR A 365 11.73 10.22 -17.07
CA THR A 365 10.97 11.31 -16.45
C THR A 365 10.21 12.14 -17.46
N ASP A 366 10.89 12.57 -18.52
CA ASP A 366 10.31 13.46 -19.52
C ASP A 366 9.11 12.79 -20.21
N GLU A 367 9.20 11.49 -20.47
CA GLU A 367 8.13 10.71 -21.06
C GLU A 367 6.95 10.45 -20.10
N VAL A 368 7.24 10.16 -18.83
CA VAL A 368 6.23 9.69 -17.86
C VAL A 368 5.50 10.83 -17.16
N LYS A 369 6.17 11.96 -16.92
CA LYS A 369 5.70 13.01 -15.99
C LYS A 369 4.31 13.57 -16.32
N HIS A 370 4.02 13.80 -17.58
CA HIS A 370 2.72 14.36 -18.00
C HIS A 370 1.60 13.35 -17.75
N VAL A 371 1.78 12.12 -18.21
CA VAL A 371 0.79 11.03 -18.07
C VAL A 371 0.54 10.70 -16.61
N TRP A 372 1.61 10.67 -15.80
CA TRP A 372 1.51 10.45 -14.36
C TRP A 372 0.62 11.50 -13.67
N ARG A 373 0.89 12.78 -13.92
CA ARG A 373 0.11 13.89 -13.35
C ARG A 373 -1.34 13.87 -13.81
N GLN A 374 -1.57 13.59 -15.10
CA GLN A 374 -2.91 13.49 -15.64
C GLN A 374 -3.67 12.34 -14.98
N SER A 375 -3.03 11.17 -14.80
CA SER A 375 -3.64 10.02 -14.13
C SER A 375 -4.07 10.33 -12.69
N ILE A 376 -3.26 11.07 -11.94
CA ILE A 376 -3.62 11.51 -10.58
C ILE A 376 -4.79 12.49 -10.63
N GLN A 377 -4.78 13.43 -11.58
CA GLN A 377 -5.87 14.39 -11.72
C GLN A 377 -7.19 13.70 -12.08
N ASP A 378 -7.17 12.73 -13.00
CA ASP A 378 -8.34 11.94 -13.37
C ASP A 378 -8.94 11.21 -12.16
N ILE A 379 -8.09 10.62 -11.29
CA ILE A 379 -8.52 9.96 -10.06
C ILE A 379 -9.19 10.97 -9.11
N LYS A 380 -8.60 12.15 -8.92
CA LYS A 380 -9.18 13.21 -8.08
C LYS A 380 -10.53 13.70 -8.62
N ASP A 381 -10.65 13.82 -9.94
CA ASP A 381 -11.92 14.26 -10.56
C ASP A 381 -12.98 13.15 -10.47
N GLN A 382 -12.56 11.89 -10.57
CA GLN A 382 -13.42 10.74 -10.32
C GLN A 382 -13.96 10.74 -8.88
N TRP A 383 -13.11 10.97 -7.86
CA TRP A 383 -13.56 11.07 -6.47
C TRP A 383 -14.57 12.20 -6.26
N LYS A 384 -14.34 13.38 -6.85
CA LYS A 384 -15.33 14.47 -6.80
C LYS A 384 -16.67 14.06 -7.42
N SER A 385 -16.63 13.30 -8.51
CA SER A 385 -17.85 12.79 -9.16
C SER A 385 -18.59 11.79 -8.26
N TYR A 386 -17.87 10.91 -7.55
CA TYR A 386 -18.47 9.98 -6.59
C TYR A 386 -19.06 10.70 -5.37
N ASP A 387 -18.34 11.69 -4.82
CA ASP A 387 -18.85 12.49 -3.72
C ASP A 387 -20.16 13.19 -4.12
N ALA A 388 -20.20 13.77 -5.31
CA ALA A 388 -21.40 14.42 -5.83
C ALA A 388 -22.58 13.42 -6.03
N LYS A 389 -22.31 12.23 -6.59
CA LYS A 389 -23.32 11.17 -6.74
C LYS A 389 -23.80 10.64 -5.39
N PHE A 390 -22.88 10.36 -4.48
CA PHE A 390 -23.20 9.91 -3.13
C PHE A 390 -24.04 10.95 -2.38
N GLU A 391 -23.69 12.23 -2.48
CA GLU A 391 -24.49 13.31 -1.92
C GLU A 391 -25.90 13.37 -2.54
N GLN A 392 -26.02 13.15 -3.85
CA GLN A 392 -27.30 13.10 -4.54
C GLN A 392 -28.11 11.89 -4.11
N GLU A 393 -27.53 10.69 -4.04
CA GLU A 393 -28.18 9.45 -3.59
C GLU A 393 -28.63 9.55 -2.13
N GLN A 394 -27.81 10.11 -1.25
CA GLN A 394 -28.15 10.39 0.15
C GLN A 394 -29.34 11.36 0.27
N ARG A 395 -29.38 12.37 -0.61
CA ARG A 395 -30.52 13.32 -0.68
C ARG A 395 -31.80 12.64 -1.16
N GLU A 396 -31.69 11.82 -2.22
CA GLU A 396 -32.83 11.10 -2.81
C GLU A 396 -33.35 9.99 -1.89
N SER A 397 -32.48 9.32 -1.14
CA SER A 397 -32.86 8.28 -0.18
C SER A 397 -33.37 8.82 1.15
N GLY A 398 -33.29 10.12 1.39
CA GLY A 398 -33.65 10.73 2.69
C GLY A 398 -32.65 10.45 3.82
N LEU A 399 -31.50 9.83 3.50
CA LEU A 399 -30.42 9.50 4.42
C LEU A 399 -29.37 10.62 4.56
N ALA A 400 -29.54 11.74 3.83
CA ALA A 400 -28.69 12.92 4.05
C ALA A 400 -28.83 13.36 5.51
N THR A 401 -27.72 13.66 6.17
CA THR A 401 -27.76 14.23 7.51
C THR A 401 -28.69 15.45 7.47
N GLY A 402 -29.54 15.60 8.50
CA GLY A 402 -30.50 16.71 8.52
C GLY A 402 -29.86 18.08 8.26
N HIS A 403 -28.57 18.26 8.58
CA HIS A 403 -27.78 19.45 8.28
C HIS A 403 -27.57 19.67 6.79
N GLU A 404 -27.08 18.67 6.06
CA GLU A 404 -26.77 18.80 4.63
C GLU A 404 -28.03 19.12 3.81
N GLN A 405 -29.15 18.46 4.15
CA GLN A 405 -30.41 18.72 3.49
C GLN A 405 -30.95 20.13 3.81
N GLY A 406 -30.88 20.54 5.08
CA GLY A 406 -31.30 21.88 5.51
C GLY A 406 -30.44 22.99 4.87
N VAL A 407 -29.14 22.82 4.87
CA VAL A 407 -28.17 23.73 4.23
C VAL A 407 -28.41 23.84 2.73
N TYR A 408 -28.64 22.70 2.05
CA TYR A 408 -28.94 22.68 0.62
C TYR A 408 -30.23 23.44 0.30
N ILE A 409 -31.31 23.17 1.04
CA ILE A 409 -32.59 23.86 0.85
C ILE A 409 -32.40 25.34 1.08
N ALA A 410 -31.72 25.77 2.16
CA ALA A 410 -31.50 27.18 2.48
C ALA A 410 -30.71 27.90 1.38
N ASN A 411 -29.64 27.28 0.85
CA ASN A 411 -28.81 27.89 -0.21
C ASN A 411 -29.54 27.98 -1.58
N ASN A 412 -30.60 27.19 -1.80
CA ASN A 412 -31.37 27.18 -3.04
C ASN A 412 -32.66 28.00 -2.96
N GLN A 413 -32.97 28.64 -1.82
CA GLN A 413 -34.12 29.56 -1.72
C GLN A 413 -33.83 30.89 -2.41
N PRO A 414 -34.87 31.59 -2.90
CA PRO A 414 -34.73 32.95 -3.42
C PRO A 414 -34.13 33.88 -2.36
N LYS A 415 -33.16 34.69 -2.76
CA LYS A 415 -32.54 35.69 -1.88
C LYS A 415 -33.58 36.67 -1.33
N THR A 416 -33.62 36.81 -0.02
CA THR A 416 -34.47 37.81 0.65
C THR A 416 -33.68 39.11 0.84
N LYS A 417 -34.40 40.25 0.92
CA LYS A 417 -33.75 41.53 1.27
C LYS A 417 -33.27 41.45 2.72
N ASP A 418 -31.98 41.36 2.89
CA ASP A 418 -31.33 41.36 4.18
C ASP A 418 -31.19 42.80 4.70
N LYS A 419 -31.71 43.06 5.91
CA LYS A 419 -31.61 44.36 6.56
C LYS A 419 -30.47 44.44 7.56
N LEU A 420 -30.06 43.30 8.13
CA LEU A 420 -29.01 43.21 9.16
C LEU A 420 -27.61 43.43 8.59
N THR A 421 -27.36 42.94 7.40
CA THR A 421 -26.03 42.98 6.77
C THR A 421 -26.00 43.78 5.46
N ALA A 422 -27.09 44.53 5.13
CA ALA A 422 -27.26 45.22 3.86
C ALA A 422 -26.12 46.18 3.48
N ASN A 423 -25.43 46.76 4.47
CA ASN A 423 -24.33 47.72 4.28
C ASN A 423 -22.95 47.13 4.72
N ALA A 424 -22.86 45.84 5.04
CA ALA A 424 -21.65 45.25 5.53
C ALA A 424 -20.78 44.66 4.40
N ASN A 425 -19.47 44.66 4.59
CA ASN A 425 -18.53 44.06 3.67
C ASN A 425 -18.61 42.54 3.79
N LYS A 426 -18.83 41.84 2.69
CA LYS A 426 -18.95 40.36 2.65
C LYS A 426 -17.71 39.66 3.20
N ASP A 427 -16.53 40.12 2.86
CA ASP A 427 -15.28 39.50 3.28
C ASP A 427 -15.03 39.70 4.79
N GLU A 428 -15.34 40.87 5.31
CA GLU A 428 -15.23 41.16 6.75
C GLU A 428 -16.18 40.31 7.59
N LEU A 429 -17.41 40.08 7.14
CA LEU A 429 -18.37 39.23 7.85
C LEU A 429 -17.91 37.75 7.84
N ILE A 430 -17.36 37.27 6.73
CA ILE A 430 -16.83 35.93 6.65
C ILE A 430 -15.58 35.79 7.53
N ASP A 431 -14.68 36.77 7.54
CA ASP A 431 -13.50 36.77 8.41
C ASP A 431 -13.93 36.74 9.90
N LYS A 432 -14.88 37.54 10.29
CA LYS A 432 -15.45 37.55 11.64
C LYS A 432 -16.11 36.20 11.99
N ALA A 433 -16.87 35.62 11.06
CA ALA A 433 -17.48 34.31 11.27
C ALA A 433 -16.44 33.19 11.41
N THR A 434 -15.37 33.20 10.63
CA THR A 434 -14.28 32.21 10.77
C THR A 434 -13.51 32.36 12.08
N GLU A 435 -13.25 33.56 12.51
CA GLU A 435 -12.58 33.85 13.78
C GLU A 435 -13.38 33.35 14.99
N GLU A 436 -14.70 33.58 15.01
CA GLU A 436 -15.55 33.31 16.15
C GLU A 436 -16.17 31.89 16.18
N LEU A 437 -16.46 31.31 15.02
CA LEU A 437 -17.15 30.02 14.96
C LEU A 437 -16.20 28.82 14.84
N LEU A 438 -15.04 28.95 14.19
CA LEU A 438 -14.14 27.83 13.99
C LEU A 438 -13.36 27.49 15.27
N ASP A 439 -13.27 26.19 15.59
CA ASP A 439 -12.37 25.70 16.64
C ASP A 439 -10.91 25.63 16.14
N GLU A 440 -9.94 25.32 17.02
CA GLU A 440 -8.52 25.28 16.68
C GLU A 440 -8.18 24.29 15.56
N LYS A 441 -8.87 23.14 15.50
CA LYS A 441 -8.70 22.16 14.44
C LYS A 441 -9.24 22.62 13.10
N GLN A 442 -10.38 23.29 13.14
CA GLN A 442 -11.03 23.87 11.95
C GLN A 442 -10.27 25.09 11.44
N LYS A 443 -9.69 25.90 12.32
CA LYS A 443 -8.82 27.03 11.96
C LYS A 443 -7.58 26.64 11.16
N ALA A 444 -7.08 25.42 11.32
CA ALA A 444 -5.99 24.91 10.46
C ALA A 444 -6.34 24.90 8.97
N ARG A 445 -7.64 24.95 8.62
CA ARG A 445 -8.17 24.97 7.25
C ARG A 445 -9.01 26.23 6.97
N GLU A 446 -8.70 27.32 7.62
CA GLU A 446 -9.46 28.58 7.56
C GLU A 446 -9.70 29.09 6.13
N ALA A 447 -8.69 29.01 5.26
CA ALA A 447 -8.80 29.46 3.88
C ALA A 447 -9.87 28.67 3.08
N GLU A 448 -10.02 27.37 3.37
CA GLU A 448 -11.02 26.51 2.73
C GLU A 448 -12.44 26.89 3.21
N TRP A 449 -12.60 27.14 4.52
CA TRP A 449 -13.88 27.59 5.07
C TRP A 449 -14.30 28.94 4.53
N LYS A 450 -13.38 29.90 4.43
CA LYS A 450 -13.66 31.21 3.80
C LYS A 450 -14.11 31.03 2.35
N GLN A 451 -13.45 30.18 1.57
CA GLN A 451 -13.84 29.92 0.20
C GLN A 451 -15.20 29.22 0.09
N LYS A 452 -15.51 28.26 0.98
CA LYS A 452 -16.79 27.57 1.05
C LYS A 452 -17.92 28.57 1.33
N TRP A 453 -17.79 29.41 2.36
CA TRP A 453 -18.83 30.32 2.80
C TRP A 453 -19.03 31.51 1.85
N LYS A 454 -18.03 31.84 1.02
CA LYS A 454 -18.22 32.77 -0.11
C LYS A 454 -19.16 32.24 -1.19
N LYS A 455 -19.17 30.91 -1.38
CA LYS A 455 -20.01 30.23 -2.39
C LYS A 455 -21.35 29.77 -1.84
N GLN A 456 -21.38 29.34 -0.58
CA GLN A 456 -22.54 28.81 0.13
C GLN A 456 -22.78 29.66 1.37
N PRO A 457 -23.67 30.67 1.30
CA PRO A 457 -23.87 31.62 2.39
C PRO A 457 -24.54 31.01 3.63
N TYR A 458 -25.23 29.87 3.50
CA TYR A 458 -25.75 29.10 4.64
C TYR A 458 -24.92 27.86 4.87
N ASP A 459 -24.50 27.63 6.12
CA ASP A 459 -23.79 26.41 6.54
C ASP A 459 -24.06 26.09 8.00
N ILE A 460 -23.90 24.80 8.38
CA ILE A 460 -24.01 24.32 9.75
C ILE A 460 -22.73 23.56 10.07
N ILE A 461 -22.08 23.90 11.18
CA ILE A 461 -20.88 23.23 11.69
C ILE A 461 -21.12 22.69 13.08
N ASP A 462 -20.52 21.54 13.37
CA ASP A 462 -20.61 20.88 14.69
C ASP A 462 -19.40 21.25 15.56
N SER A 463 -19.65 21.46 16.87
CA SER A 463 -18.61 21.68 17.87
C SER A 463 -19.14 21.36 19.26
N ASP A 464 -18.24 21.29 20.24
CA ASP A 464 -18.58 21.00 21.62
C ASP A 464 -18.13 22.18 22.51
N TRP A 465 -19.07 22.72 23.29
CA TRP A 465 -18.70 23.70 24.33
C TRP A 465 -19.62 23.59 25.54
N LYS A 466 -19.16 24.11 26.68
CA LYS A 466 -19.93 24.18 27.92
C LYS A 466 -20.76 25.47 27.93
N GLY A 467 -22.07 25.36 27.96
CA GLY A 467 -22.97 26.51 28.01
C GLY A 467 -24.40 26.11 27.69
N PRO A 468 -25.35 26.99 27.94
CA PRO A 468 -26.78 26.71 27.73
C PRO A 468 -27.23 26.88 26.27
N GLU A 469 -26.38 27.48 25.41
CA GLU A 469 -26.73 27.65 24.02
C GLU A 469 -26.62 26.31 23.28
N PHE A 470 -27.67 25.97 22.53
CA PHE A 470 -27.65 24.81 21.64
C PHE A 470 -27.05 25.14 20.27
N ALA A 471 -26.98 26.43 19.90
CA ALA A 471 -26.36 26.91 18.67
C ALA A 471 -25.85 28.36 18.83
N GLN A 472 -24.75 28.65 18.10
CA GLN A 472 -24.24 30.00 17.85
C GLN A 472 -24.48 30.33 16.36
N ILE A 473 -24.83 31.58 16.06
CA ILE A 473 -25.18 32.03 14.72
C ILE A 473 -24.41 33.29 14.37
N LYS A 474 -23.74 33.28 13.22
CA LYS A 474 -23.18 34.52 12.61
C LYS A 474 -23.79 34.75 11.24
N TYR A 475 -24.21 35.98 11.03
CA TYR A 475 -24.81 36.36 9.77
C TYR A 475 -23.73 36.73 8.75
N THR A 476 -23.93 36.31 7.52
CA THR A 476 -23.15 36.72 6.35
C THR A 476 -24.01 37.54 5.41
N VAL A 477 -23.43 38.16 4.39
CA VAL A 477 -24.23 38.75 3.33
C VAL A 477 -24.97 37.64 2.60
N ASP A 478 -26.28 37.71 2.53
CA ASP A 478 -27.17 36.71 1.92
C ASP A 478 -27.36 35.38 2.71
N GLY A 479 -26.83 35.25 3.95
CA GLY A 479 -26.97 33.98 4.67
C GLY A 479 -26.59 34.00 6.15
N ALA A 480 -26.40 32.81 6.71
CA ALA A 480 -26.01 32.60 8.11
C ALA A 480 -25.22 31.33 8.28
N ILE A 481 -24.16 31.39 9.09
CA ILE A 481 -23.38 30.21 9.53
C ILE A 481 -23.83 29.89 10.94
N MET A 482 -24.23 28.63 11.14
CA MET A 482 -24.68 28.13 12.43
C MET A 482 -23.69 27.11 12.97
N LYS A 483 -23.31 27.24 14.25
CA LYS A 483 -22.47 26.30 14.97
C LYS A 483 -23.31 25.62 16.03
N TYR A 484 -23.45 24.28 15.94
CA TYR A 484 -24.21 23.46 16.89
C TYR A 484 -23.35 23.03 18.06
N ASN A 485 -23.94 23.07 19.26
CA ASN A 485 -23.36 22.52 20.49
C ASN A 485 -23.80 21.07 20.65
N LEU A 486 -22.94 20.13 20.24
CA LEU A 486 -23.24 18.71 20.32
C LEU A 486 -23.33 18.18 21.76
N SER A 487 -22.80 18.92 22.74
CA SER A 487 -22.94 18.63 24.18
C SER A 487 -24.29 19.05 24.75
N HIS A 488 -25.08 19.83 24.04
CA HIS A 488 -26.41 20.24 24.49
C HIS A 488 -27.42 19.06 24.41
N PRO A 489 -28.29 18.86 25.42
CA PRO A 489 -29.26 17.75 25.47
C PRO A 489 -30.12 17.59 24.20
N LEU A 490 -30.48 18.68 23.53
CA LEU A 490 -31.21 18.62 22.25
C LEU A 490 -30.50 17.76 21.22
N HIS A 491 -29.21 18.04 20.97
CA HIS A 491 -28.44 17.32 19.96
C HIS A 491 -28.15 15.88 20.38
N GLN A 492 -27.95 15.63 21.68
CA GLN A 492 -27.81 14.28 22.19
C GLN A 492 -29.09 13.46 21.94
N THR A 493 -30.27 14.01 22.29
CA THR A 493 -31.55 13.32 22.06
C THR A 493 -31.84 13.07 20.58
N ILE A 494 -31.52 14.03 19.69
CA ILE A 494 -31.69 13.85 18.25
C ILE A 494 -30.79 12.71 17.73
N ARG A 495 -29.52 12.65 18.15
CA ARG A 495 -28.60 11.57 17.77
C ARG A 495 -29.07 10.21 18.25
N ASP A 496 -29.56 10.12 19.48
CA ASP A 496 -30.07 8.87 20.03
C ASP A 496 -31.31 8.38 19.25
N ILE A 497 -32.20 9.30 18.87
CA ILE A 497 -33.34 8.96 18.02
C ILE A 497 -32.88 8.48 16.64
N ALA A 498 -31.99 9.19 16.00
CA ALA A 498 -31.46 8.85 14.67
C ALA A 498 -30.77 7.46 14.68
N SER A 499 -29.89 7.23 15.67
CA SER A 499 -29.16 5.95 15.80
C SER A 499 -30.12 4.74 15.97
N ILE A 500 -31.25 4.91 16.65
CA ILE A 500 -32.24 3.86 16.80
C ILE A 500 -33.03 3.67 15.50
N MET A 501 -33.37 4.76 14.81
CA MET A 501 -34.11 4.68 13.54
C MET A 501 -33.31 4.00 12.43
N ASP A 502 -31.97 4.13 12.43
CA ASP A 502 -31.09 3.49 11.46
C ASP A 502 -31.00 1.96 11.61
N SER A 503 -31.24 1.44 12.81
CA SER A 503 -31.06 0.02 13.13
C SER A 503 -32.37 -0.73 13.39
N GLU A 504 -33.50 -0.03 13.57
CA GLU A 504 -34.79 -0.59 14.00
C GLU A 504 -35.74 -0.81 12.81
N THR A 505 -36.38 -1.96 12.78
CA THR A 505 -37.34 -2.33 11.73
C THR A 505 -38.78 -2.45 12.26
N ASP A 506 -39.00 -2.39 13.58
CA ASP A 506 -40.34 -2.47 14.18
C ASP A 506 -41.12 -1.17 13.93
N PRO A 507 -42.27 -1.23 13.22
CA PRO A 507 -43.04 -0.04 12.89
C PRO A 507 -43.58 0.71 14.13
N GLU A 508 -43.84 0.00 15.23
CA GLU A 508 -44.36 0.62 16.45
C GLU A 508 -43.26 1.43 17.17
N ILE A 509 -42.03 0.90 17.21
CA ILE A 509 -40.89 1.58 17.77
C ILE A 509 -40.54 2.82 16.91
N LEU A 510 -40.51 2.65 15.59
CA LEU A 510 -40.26 3.78 14.65
C LEU A 510 -41.33 4.88 14.81
N ARG A 511 -42.63 4.51 14.98
CA ARG A 511 -43.70 5.48 15.24
C ARG A 511 -43.49 6.25 16.54
N LYS A 512 -43.11 5.59 17.63
CA LYS A 512 -42.80 6.25 18.91
C LYS A 512 -41.63 7.25 18.76
N LYS A 513 -40.59 6.86 18.01
CA LYS A 513 -39.44 7.75 17.75
C LYS A 513 -39.83 8.95 16.89
N ALA A 514 -40.66 8.76 15.87
CA ALA A 514 -41.18 9.87 15.05
C ALA A 514 -42.03 10.84 15.87
N ILE A 515 -42.88 10.33 16.82
CA ILE A 515 -43.63 11.17 17.74
C ILE A 515 -42.68 11.95 18.67
N LYS A 516 -41.62 11.31 19.20
CA LYS A 516 -40.62 12.00 20.05
C LYS A 516 -39.88 13.11 19.26
N LEU A 517 -39.52 12.85 18.01
CA LEU A 517 -38.91 13.86 17.15
C LEU A 517 -39.86 15.05 16.93
N LYS A 518 -41.15 14.78 16.66
CA LYS A 518 -42.14 15.86 16.54
C LYS A 518 -42.27 16.66 17.84
N THR A 519 -42.28 15.99 18.99
CA THR A 519 -42.34 16.66 20.31
C THR A 519 -41.13 17.61 20.48
N LEU A 520 -39.91 17.18 20.10
CA LEU A 520 -38.73 18.04 20.15
C LEU A 520 -38.89 19.30 19.28
N ILE A 521 -39.45 19.15 18.07
CA ILE A 521 -39.71 20.32 17.20
C ILE A 521 -40.72 21.28 17.87
N ASP A 522 -41.80 20.74 18.45
CA ASP A 522 -42.80 21.55 19.15
C ASP A 522 -42.16 22.28 20.37
N LEU A 523 -41.29 21.61 21.14
CA LEU A 523 -40.56 22.21 22.26
C LEU A 523 -39.58 23.28 21.82
N ILE A 524 -38.88 23.12 20.69
CA ILE A 524 -38.02 24.15 20.10
C ILE A 524 -38.84 25.43 19.84
N LEU A 525 -40.00 25.31 19.22
CA LEU A 525 -40.87 26.46 18.90
C LEU A 525 -41.47 27.09 20.17
N LEU A 526 -41.99 26.31 21.10
CA LEU A 526 -42.59 26.79 22.34
C LEU A 526 -41.56 27.48 23.24
N THR A 527 -40.34 26.96 23.33
CA THR A 527 -39.28 27.58 24.13
C THR A 527 -38.76 28.85 23.50
N TYR A 528 -38.76 28.94 22.15
CA TYR A 528 -38.47 30.16 21.44
C TYR A 528 -39.52 31.24 21.78
N CYS A 529 -40.80 30.93 21.63
CA CYS A 529 -41.89 31.88 21.98
C CYS A 529 -41.81 32.34 23.44
N LYS A 530 -41.36 31.44 24.35
CA LYS A 530 -41.18 31.80 25.75
C LYS A 530 -40.02 32.77 25.96
N SER A 531 -38.88 32.54 25.31
CA SER A 531 -37.74 33.47 25.43
C SER A 531 -38.00 34.80 24.76
N GLU A 532 -38.70 34.81 23.61
CA GLU A 532 -39.11 36.04 22.92
C GLU A 532 -40.05 36.90 23.80
N LYS A 533 -41.04 36.24 24.45
CA LYS A 533 -42.00 36.94 25.32
C LYS A 533 -41.36 37.62 26.54
N GLN A 534 -40.19 37.21 26.94
CA GLN A 534 -39.47 37.78 28.10
C GLN A 534 -38.58 38.97 27.74
N ARG A 535 -38.49 39.33 26.47
CA ARG A 535 -37.61 40.40 26.00
C ARG A 535 -38.35 41.73 25.94
N ASP A 536 -37.66 42.79 26.34
CA ASP A 536 -38.13 44.14 26.17
C ASP A 536 -37.82 44.65 24.75
N PRO A 537 -38.81 45.04 23.96
CA PRO A 537 -38.59 45.59 22.64
C PRO A 537 -37.66 46.80 22.60
N GLU A 538 -37.56 47.57 23.71
CA GLU A 538 -36.68 48.75 23.79
C GLU A 538 -35.18 48.34 23.86
N GLU A 539 -34.83 47.18 24.38
CA GLU A 539 -33.46 46.65 24.41
C GLU A 539 -32.92 46.39 22.99
N ALA A 540 -33.78 45.98 22.06
CA ALA A 540 -33.40 45.74 20.67
C ALA A 540 -32.96 47.01 19.94
N VAL A 541 -33.41 48.19 20.38
CA VAL A 541 -33.05 49.47 19.78
C VAL A 541 -31.64 49.91 20.12
N SER A 542 -31.13 49.51 21.28
CA SER A 542 -29.81 49.94 21.78
C SER A 542 -28.65 49.07 21.24
N ASN A 543 -28.81 47.75 21.17
CA ASN A 543 -27.82 46.81 20.62
C ASN A 543 -28.49 45.50 20.17
N VAL A 544 -28.78 45.43 18.88
CA VAL A 544 -29.47 44.26 18.27
C VAL A 544 -28.67 42.99 18.40
N GLU A 545 -27.35 43.03 18.30
CA GLU A 545 -26.50 41.83 18.38
C GLU A 545 -26.54 41.21 19.78
N TYR A 546 -26.39 42.04 20.80
CA TYR A 546 -26.50 41.62 22.20
C TYR A 546 -27.89 41.06 22.55
N PHE A 547 -28.92 41.73 22.10
CA PHE A 547 -30.33 41.31 22.25
C PHE A 547 -30.56 39.89 21.66
N LEU A 548 -30.05 39.64 20.46
CA LEU A 548 -30.19 38.34 19.79
C LEU A 548 -29.34 37.22 20.47
N GLU A 549 -28.17 37.56 20.99
CA GLU A 549 -27.32 36.60 21.74
C GLU A 549 -27.99 36.19 23.05
N ASP A 550 -28.52 37.16 23.78
CA ASP A 550 -29.19 36.93 25.05
C ASP A 550 -30.51 36.17 24.88
N LEU A 551 -31.27 36.46 23.83
CA LEU A 551 -32.45 35.71 23.42
C LEU A 551 -32.12 34.23 23.16
N ARG A 552 -31.03 33.97 22.45
CA ARG A 552 -30.58 32.59 22.15
C ARG A 552 -30.10 31.84 23.39
N SER A 553 -29.39 32.52 24.29
CA SER A 553 -28.96 31.96 25.56
C SER A 553 -30.15 31.53 26.41
N ASP A 554 -31.15 32.36 26.57
CA ASP A 554 -32.37 32.04 27.32
C ASP A 554 -33.19 30.92 26.63
N TRP A 555 -33.29 30.96 25.30
CA TRP A 555 -33.92 29.89 24.54
C TRP A 555 -33.25 28.54 24.80
N GLY A 556 -31.90 28.47 24.77
CA GLY A 556 -31.14 27.26 25.09
C GLY A 556 -31.42 26.73 26.51
N LYS A 557 -31.45 27.63 27.52
CA LYS A 557 -31.80 27.28 28.91
C LYS A 557 -33.19 26.68 29.06
N TYR A 558 -34.21 27.27 28.40
CA TYR A 558 -35.57 26.74 28.45
C TYR A 558 -35.69 25.41 27.73
N LEU A 559 -35.05 25.28 26.58
CA LEU A 559 -35.05 24.04 25.81
C LEU A 559 -34.38 22.91 26.56
N GLU A 560 -33.21 23.16 27.20
CA GLU A 560 -32.52 22.20 28.04
C GLU A 560 -33.41 21.70 29.18
N ARG A 561 -34.10 22.61 29.89
CA ARG A 561 -34.99 22.26 30.99
C ARG A 561 -36.16 21.40 30.52
N TYR A 562 -36.84 21.78 29.43
CA TYR A 562 -37.99 21.08 28.90
C TYR A 562 -37.66 19.68 28.36
N ILE A 563 -36.47 19.50 27.79
CA ILE A 563 -36.01 18.18 27.35
C ILE A 563 -35.68 17.28 28.55
N LYS A 564 -35.10 17.83 29.60
CA LYS A 564 -34.84 17.06 30.84
C LYS A 564 -36.11 16.65 31.55
N ASP A 565 -37.17 17.44 31.46
CA ASP A 565 -38.49 17.11 32.04
C ASP A 565 -39.28 16.09 31.19
N ASP A 566 -38.95 15.93 29.90
CA ASP A 566 -39.57 14.98 28.95
C ASP A 566 -38.89 13.58 28.94
N ASN A 567 -37.70 13.45 29.50
CA ASN A 567 -36.97 12.20 29.65
C ASN A 567 -37.26 11.55 31.02
#